data_dbe113a0910ff2f46cd23a51d954120a
#
_entry.id   dbe113a0910ff2f46cd23a51d954120a
#
_cell.length_a   1.000
_cell.length_b   1.000
_cell.length_c   1.000
_cell.angle_alpha   90.00
_cell.angle_beta   90.00
_cell.angle_gamma   90.00
#
_symmetry.space_group_name_H-M   'P 1'
#
loop_
_entity.id
_entity.type
_entity.pdbx_description
1 polymer ?
#
loop_
_entity_poly.entity_id
_entity_poly.type
_entity_poly.pdbx_seq_one_letter_code
_entity_poly.pdbx_strand_id
1 'polypeptide(L)'
;MKTQGLIALLITVALAIGIVIWAATSDTSPAPVGFSPGATEKSPEPELAQRAAPDGNAPQKPKRTFKLSNLATAPDYDSLKNYDGAVTRSTFLRQVKDIYSVADNWRPWLDIGEDHVEIVGTGVRVEFAKDEASATGGVKYWDVTPQQDRLPLAGLHIVIDPGHIGGDFAKMEERFFQIDGLTPAMEGEMTLVVARKIAEKLTTAGASVTLTRTNNHPVTPLRPKDLREAIIERYGSEQSEAAIEHRSELWFYRTAEIRERATWVNDVYKPDMVICLHFNAEAWGDADNPILLNREHLHLLVNGAYTDGEWKLDDQRFLLLKRIFENTHEAESKISKGVIDSFKELTDLPAYQYEANSKRARNVDANPYLWARNLLATRIYECPVIFLEPYVMNSRTTYERIQAGDYEGTREVAGKKRLSLFEEYARAVSSGVIRSLSEQL
;
A
#
# COMPACT_ATOMS: atom_id res chain seq x y z
N MET A 1 -53.32 2.59 20.03
CA MET A 1 -52.66 2.45 18.70
C MET A 1 -51.62 3.55 18.37
N LYS A 2 -51.09 4.33 19.34
CA LYS A 2 -50.09 5.40 19.09
C LYS A 2 -48.69 5.11 19.67
N THR A 3 -48.53 4.07 20.46
CA THR A 3 -47.28 3.72 21.13
C THR A 3 -46.43 2.69 20.38
N GLN A 4 -47.01 1.89 19.50
CA GLN A 4 -46.25 0.90 18.70
C GLN A 4 -45.50 1.52 17.51
N GLY A 5 -45.93 2.66 16.96
CA GLY A 5 -45.27 3.35 15.89
C GLY A 5 -43.98 4.08 16.30
N LEU A 6 -43.87 4.49 17.56
CA LEU A 6 -42.69 5.22 18.04
C LEU A 6 -41.51 4.30 18.37
N ILE A 7 -41.80 3.07 18.81
CA ILE A 7 -40.78 2.07 19.11
C ILE A 7 -40.15 1.52 17.79
N ALA A 8 -40.96 1.35 16.75
CA ALA A 8 -40.46 0.94 15.43
C ALA A 8 -39.54 2.00 14.79
N LEU A 9 -39.87 3.29 14.99
CA LEU A 9 -39.06 4.39 14.46
C LEU A 9 -37.71 4.53 15.19
N LEU A 10 -37.68 4.31 16.51
CA LEU A 10 -36.45 4.36 17.30
C LEU A 10 -35.52 3.19 17.02
N ILE A 11 -36.03 2.00 16.73
CA ILE A 11 -35.23 0.84 16.33
C ILE A 11 -34.66 1.04 14.94
N THR A 12 -35.39 1.63 14.02
CA THR A 12 -34.91 1.90 12.65
C THR A 12 -33.81 2.98 12.64
N VAL A 13 -33.90 4.00 13.48
CA VAL A 13 -32.87 5.04 13.62
C VAL A 13 -31.63 4.49 14.32
N ALA A 14 -31.75 3.62 15.32
CA ALA A 14 -30.61 2.97 15.97
C ALA A 14 -29.87 2.02 15.04
N LEU A 15 -30.55 1.28 14.16
CA LEU A 15 -29.97 0.44 13.13
C LEU A 15 -29.28 1.29 12.05
N ALA A 16 -29.83 2.42 11.63
CA ALA A 16 -29.21 3.31 10.65
C ALA A 16 -27.93 3.97 11.17
N ILE A 17 -27.90 4.37 12.45
CA ILE A 17 -26.71 4.96 13.09
C ILE A 17 -25.64 3.87 13.32
N GLY A 18 -26.01 2.65 13.67
CA GLY A 18 -25.09 1.50 13.79
C GLY A 18 -24.43 1.15 12.46
N ILE A 19 -25.17 1.20 11.36
CA ILE A 19 -24.67 0.90 10.01
C ILE A 19 -23.72 2.01 9.51
N VAL A 20 -23.96 3.27 9.83
CA VAL A 20 -23.08 4.38 9.43
C VAL A 20 -21.74 4.37 10.20
N ILE A 21 -21.75 3.97 11.47
CA ILE A 21 -20.53 3.81 12.27
C ILE A 21 -19.75 2.56 11.82
N TRP A 22 -20.44 1.48 11.41
CA TRP A 22 -19.84 0.25 10.92
C TRP A 22 -19.17 0.42 9.54
N ALA A 23 -19.70 1.25 8.66
CA ALA A 23 -19.13 1.52 7.34
C ALA A 23 -17.83 2.38 7.37
N ALA A 24 -17.53 3.04 8.50
CA ALA A 24 -16.31 3.85 8.67
C ALA A 24 -15.14 3.09 9.32
N THR A 25 -15.34 1.87 9.82
CA THR A 25 -14.33 1.15 10.63
C THR A 25 -14.12 -0.32 10.28
N SER A 26 -14.86 -0.88 9.32
CA SER A 26 -14.78 -2.32 9.06
C SER A 26 -13.83 -2.72 7.94
N ASP A 27 -12.54 -2.82 8.27
CA ASP A 27 -11.71 -3.96 7.92
C ASP A 27 -11.84 -4.94 9.11
N THR A 28 -12.89 -5.74 9.17
CA THR A 28 -13.11 -6.69 10.24
C THR A 28 -12.61 -8.06 9.83
N SER A 29 -11.41 -8.40 10.26
CA SER A 29 -11.00 -9.79 10.51
C SER A 29 -11.17 -10.06 12.02
N PRO A 30 -11.64 -11.23 12.45
CA PRO A 30 -11.87 -11.55 13.86
C PRO A 30 -10.57 -11.82 14.64
N ALA A 31 -10.57 -11.58 15.95
CA ALA A 31 -9.41 -11.68 16.86
C ALA A 31 -9.05 -13.14 17.25
N PRO A 32 -7.79 -13.45 17.53
CA PRO A 32 -7.32 -14.83 17.81
C PRO A 32 -7.10 -15.16 19.28
N VAL A 33 -7.08 -16.48 19.59
CA VAL A 33 -6.76 -17.09 20.90
C VAL A 33 -5.35 -17.66 20.89
N GLY A 34 -4.64 -17.55 22.03
CA GLY A 34 -3.21 -17.77 22.14
C GLY A 34 -2.72 -19.20 22.16
N PHE A 35 -1.46 -19.38 21.76
CA PHE A 35 -0.62 -20.55 22.00
C PHE A 35 0.87 -20.18 22.19
N SER A 36 1.59 -21.01 22.99
CA SER A 36 3.00 -20.86 23.32
C SER A 36 3.95 -21.52 22.29
N PRO A 37 5.17 -20.99 22.06
CA PRO A 37 6.04 -21.45 21.00
C PRO A 37 6.92 -22.64 21.39
N GLY A 38 7.06 -23.60 20.48
CA GLY A 38 8.09 -24.64 20.49
C GLY A 38 9.33 -24.19 19.72
N ALA A 39 10.50 -24.51 20.24
CA ALA A 39 11.80 -24.13 19.70
C ALA A 39 12.10 -24.80 18.36
N THR A 40 12.54 -24.03 17.37
CA THR A 40 13.08 -24.51 16.09
C THR A 40 14.56 -24.14 15.94
N GLU A 41 15.35 -25.12 15.48
CA GLU A 41 16.79 -25.01 15.20
C GLU A 41 17.08 -23.98 14.09
N LYS A 42 18.16 -23.22 14.29
CA LYS A 42 18.66 -22.21 13.35
C LYS A 42 19.40 -22.88 12.20
N SER A 43 18.90 -22.70 10.97
CA SER A 43 19.71 -22.83 9.75
C SER A 43 20.51 -21.54 9.50
N PRO A 44 21.75 -21.61 8.96
CA PRO A 44 22.56 -20.43 8.77
C PRO A 44 21.97 -19.54 7.65
N GLU A 45 21.77 -18.28 7.99
CA GLU A 45 21.38 -17.23 7.02
C GLU A 45 22.52 -16.96 6.03
N PRO A 46 22.23 -16.83 4.72
CA PRO A 46 23.17 -16.24 3.81
C PRO A 46 23.29 -14.74 4.11
N GLU A 47 24.50 -14.31 4.35
CA GLU A 47 24.87 -12.91 4.57
C GLU A 47 24.61 -12.09 3.29
N LEU A 48 23.39 -11.58 3.14
CA LEU A 48 23.08 -10.55 2.14
C LEU A 48 23.83 -9.28 2.56
N ALA A 49 24.87 -8.97 1.81
CA ALA A 49 25.71 -7.83 2.05
C ALA A 49 24.86 -6.56 2.20
N GLN A 50 24.72 -6.08 3.43
CA GLN A 50 24.35 -4.72 3.70
C GLN A 50 25.44 -3.85 3.09
N ARG A 51 25.16 -3.22 1.94
CA ARG A 51 26.00 -2.11 1.51
C ARG A 51 25.84 -1.03 2.57
N ALA A 52 26.83 -0.92 3.45
CA ALA A 52 27.02 0.26 4.27
C ALA A 52 27.07 1.48 3.34
N ALA A 53 26.44 2.58 3.78
CA ALA A 53 26.64 3.87 3.15
C ALA A 53 28.16 4.12 2.99
N PRO A 54 28.59 4.78 1.91
CA PRO A 54 30.04 4.90 1.56
C PRO A 54 30.91 5.60 2.59
N ASP A 55 30.36 6.19 3.61
CA ASP A 55 31.11 6.84 4.71
C ASP A 55 30.52 6.43 6.04
N GLY A 56 31.09 5.47 6.72
CA GLY A 56 31.04 5.02 8.10
C GLY A 56 30.05 5.59 9.13
N ASN A 57 29.09 6.41 8.75
CA ASN A 57 28.02 6.93 9.58
C ASN A 57 26.71 6.22 9.21
N ALA A 58 26.16 5.46 10.15
CA ALA A 58 24.79 4.98 10.02
C ALA A 58 23.87 6.21 9.76
N PRO A 59 22.92 6.12 8.79
CA PRO A 59 22.02 7.21 8.49
C PRO A 59 21.32 7.67 9.77
N GLN A 60 21.43 8.95 10.11
CA GLN A 60 20.76 9.50 11.28
C GLN A 60 19.27 9.65 10.98
N LYS A 61 18.44 9.20 11.91
CA LYS A 61 16.99 9.36 11.85
C LYS A 61 16.63 10.83 11.74
N PRO A 62 15.84 11.24 10.75
CA PRO A 62 15.41 12.62 10.64
C PRO A 62 14.56 13.05 11.85
N LYS A 63 14.81 14.26 12.36
CA LYS A 63 14.05 14.86 13.46
C LYS A 63 12.75 15.46 12.91
N ARG A 64 11.76 14.64 12.59
CA ARG A 64 10.41 15.13 12.30
C ARG A 64 9.51 14.92 13.51
N THR A 65 8.81 15.98 13.95
CA THR A 65 7.73 15.90 14.94
C THR A 65 6.40 15.78 14.21
N PHE A 66 5.88 14.57 14.08
CA PHE A 66 4.55 14.36 13.53
C PHE A 66 3.50 14.36 14.64
N LYS A 67 2.37 15.00 14.38
CA LYS A 67 1.12 14.59 15.03
C LYS A 67 0.63 13.36 14.30
N LEU A 68 0.25 12.31 15.02
CA LEU A 68 -0.26 11.06 14.40
C LEU A 68 -1.54 11.26 13.55
N SER A 69 -2.24 12.40 13.74
CA SER A 69 -3.38 12.80 12.92
C SER A 69 -3.00 13.34 11.54
N ASN A 70 -1.76 13.76 11.33
CA ASN A 70 -1.31 14.38 10.08
C ASN A 70 -0.48 13.38 9.27
N LEU A 71 -0.54 13.44 7.94
CA LEU A 71 0.23 12.57 7.05
C LEU A 71 1.63 13.12 6.76
N ALA A 72 1.78 14.43 6.79
CA ALA A 72 3.01 15.12 6.44
C ALA A 72 3.25 16.34 7.36
N THR A 73 4.40 16.99 7.19
CA THR A 73 4.65 18.34 7.71
C THR A 73 3.66 19.34 7.14
N ALA A 74 3.55 20.51 7.74
CA ALA A 74 2.72 21.60 7.22
C ALA A 74 3.00 21.82 5.73
N PRO A 75 1.97 21.87 4.87
CA PRO A 75 2.15 22.00 3.44
C PRO A 75 2.72 23.37 3.07
N ASP A 76 3.67 23.38 2.16
CA ASP A 76 4.17 24.59 1.50
C ASP A 76 3.51 24.70 0.12
N TYR A 77 2.32 25.28 0.08
CA TYR A 77 1.58 25.44 -1.16
C TYR A 77 2.30 26.33 -2.18
N ASP A 78 3.11 27.30 -1.75
CA ASP A 78 3.88 28.14 -2.68
C ASP A 78 4.88 27.33 -3.50
N SER A 79 5.37 26.20 -2.96
CA SER A 79 6.25 25.29 -3.70
C SER A 79 5.59 24.67 -4.93
N LEU A 80 4.25 24.60 -4.99
CA LEU A 80 3.53 24.07 -6.16
C LEU A 80 3.69 24.94 -7.40
N LYS A 81 4.04 26.23 -7.27
CA LYS A 81 4.38 27.09 -8.40
C LYS A 81 5.59 26.60 -9.20
N ASN A 82 6.46 25.78 -8.59
CA ASN A 82 7.57 25.16 -9.29
C ASN A 82 7.11 24.17 -10.37
N TYR A 83 5.83 23.81 -10.40
CA TYR A 83 5.22 22.91 -11.36
C TYR A 83 4.46 23.66 -12.48
N ASP A 84 4.68 24.97 -12.66
CA ASP A 84 4.11 25.69 -13.80
C ASP A 84 4.50 25.02 -15.13
N GLY A 85 3.51 24.71 -15.95
CA GLY A 85 3.70 23.97 -17.19
C GLY A 85 4.02 22.49 -17.03
N ALA A 86 3.84 21.92 -15.84
CA ALA A 86 4.15 20.52 -15.59
C ALA A 86 3.20 19.55 -16.30
N VAL A 87 1.92 19.83 -16.31
CA VAL A 87 0.88 18.97 -16.90
C VAL A 87 -0.11 19.81 -17.71
N THR A 88 -0.72 19.19 -18.72
CA THR A 88 -1.81 19.83 -19.46
C THR A 88 -3.08 19.86 -18.62
N ARG A 89 -4.00 20.79 -18.98
CA ARG A 89 -5.33 20.84 -18.38
C ARG A 89 -6.08 19.51 -18.50
N SER A 90 -5.96 18.84 -19.65
CA SER A 90 -6.61 17.55 -19.90
C SER A 90 -6.09 16.46 -18.99
N THR A 91 -4.78 16.34 -18.85
CA THR A 91 -4.12 15.38 -17.94
C THR A 91 -4.47 15.65 -16.49
N PHE A 92 -4.41 16.92 -16.05
CA PHE A 92 -4.82 17.32 -14.70
C PHE A 92 -6.27 16.91 -14.39
N LEU A 93 -7.22 17.28 -15.28
CA LEU A 93 -8.63 16.96 -15.10
C LEU A 93 -8.90 15.45 -15.09
N ARG A 94 -8.26 14.70 -15.98
CA ARG A 94 -8.38 13.23 -16.01
C ARG A 94 -7.93 12.64 -14.69
N GLN A 95 -6.76 13.02 -14.20
CA GLN A 95 -6.24 12.49 -12.93
C GLN A 95 -7.12 12.85 -11.74
N VAL A 96 -7.54 14.12 -11.61
CA VAL A 96 -8.42 14.55 -10.52
C VAL A 96 -9.73 13.76 -10.50
N LYS A 97 -10.39 13.62 -11.68
CA LYS A 97 -11.75 13.05 -11.78
C LYS A 97 -11.75 11.53 -11.76
N ASP A 98 -10.83 10.91 -12.50
CA ASP A 98 -10.94 9.48 -12.81
C ASP A 98 -10.09 8.62 -11.87
N ILE A 99 -9.07 9.22 -11.22
CA ILE A 99 -8.11 8.49 -10.40
C ILE A 99 -8.15 8.95 -8.95
N TYR A 100 -7.92 10.25 -8.70
CA TYR A 100 -7.71 10.76 -7.36
C TYR A 100 -8.99 11.07 -6.58
N SER A 101 -10.16 11.21 -7.22
CA SER A 101 -11.42 11.52 -6.55
C SER A 101 -12.46 10.44 -6.74
N VAL A 102 -13.24 10.13 -5.70
CA VAL A 102 -14.36 9.17 -5.80
C VAL A 102 -15.62 9.81 -6.39
N ALA A 103 -15.70 11.13 -6.39
CA ALA A 103 -16.80 11.93 -6.92
C ALA A 103 -16.28 13.35 -7.25
N ASP A 104 -17.20 14.31 -7.42
CA ASP A 104 -16.84 15.72 -7.63
C ASP A 104 -16.41 16.46 -6.33
N ASN A 105 -15.91 15.75 -5.34
CA ASN A 105 -15.52 16.27 -4.02
C ASN A 105 -14.27 17.18 -4.04
N TRP A 106 -13.57 17.23 -5.14
CA TRP A 106 -12.45 18.15 -5.40
C TRP A 106 -12.92 19.58 -5.69
N ARG A 107 -14.16 19.79 -6.21
CA ARG A 107 -14.66 21.09 -6.67
C ARG A 107 -14.60 22.23 -5.65
N PRO A 108 -14.85 22.01 -4.34
CA PRO A 108 -14.70 23.08 -3.35
C PRO A 108 -13.27 23.59 -3.15
N TRP A 109 -12.28 22.83 -3.63
CA TRP A 109 -10.86 23.05 -3.36
C TRP A 109 -10.05 23.55 -4.55
N LEU A 110 -10.60 23.42 -5.76
CA LEU A 110 -9.91 23.74 -7.00
C LEU A 110 -10.80 24.57 -7.91
N ASP A 111 -10.32 25.75 -8.32
CA ASP A 111 -10.89 26.52 -9.41
C ASP A 111 -10.03 26.28 -10.65
N ILE A 112 -10.63 25.64 -11.67
CA ILE A 112 -9.90 25.16 -12.86
C ILE A 112 -10.28 26.01 -14.06
N GLY A 113 -9.40 26.96 -14.39
CA GLY A 113 -9.48 27.80 -15.57
C GLY A 113 -9.11 27.08 -16.87
N GLU A 114 -8.90 27.86 -17.93
CA GLU A 114 -8.45 27.34 -19.24
C GLU A 114 -6.94 27.05 -19.23
N ASP A 115 -6.14 27.90 -18.60
CA ASP A 115 -4.68 27.92 -18.61
C ASP A 115 -4.05 27.62 -17.24
N HIS A 116 -4.83 27.50 -16.17
CA HIS A 116 -4.33 27.30 -14.83
C HIS A 116 -5.33 26.60 -13.90
N VAL A 117 -4.85 26.19 -12.74
CA VAL A 117 -5.68 25.84 -11.59
C VAL A 117 -5.31 26.73 -10.40
N GLU A 118 -6.34 27.30 -9.75
CA GLU A 118 -6.20 27.97 -8.46
C GLU A 118 -6.59 27.03 -7.32
N ILE A 119 -5.73 26.98 -6.29
CA ILE A 119 -5.99 26.16 -5.09
C ILE A 119 -6.72 27.04 -4.09
N VAL A 120 -8.03 26.81 -3.98
CA VAL A 120 -8.94 27.63 -3.19
C VAL A 120 -8.46 27.80 -1.75
N GLY A 121 -8.42 29.06 -1.28
CA GLY A 121 -8.04 29.40 0.08
C GLY A 121 -6.54 29.49 0.35
N THR A 122 -5.68 29.24 -0.65
CA THR A 122 -4.22 29.34 -0.51
C THR A 122 -3.61 30.54 -1.23
N GLY A 123 -4.33 31.10 -2.25
CA GLY A 123 -3.80 32.12 -3.15
C GLY A 123 -2.77 31.58 -4.15
N VAL A 124 -2.58 30.26 -4.23
CA VAL A 124 -1.64 29.64 -5.14
C VAL A 124 -2.33 29.26 -6.44
N ARG A 125 -1.72 29.65 -7.55
CA ARG A 125 -2.11 29.35 -8.92
C ARG A 125 -0.96 28.60 -9.59
N VAL A 126 -1.26 27.56 -10.36
CA VAL A 126 -0.31 26.77 -11.15
C VAL A 126 -0.78 26.74 -12.60
N GLU A 127 0.09 27.14 -13.52
CA GLU A 127 -0.18 27.22 -14.96
C GLU A 127 -0.14 25.82 -15.58
N PHE A 128 -1.06 25.56 -16.54
CA PHE A 128 -1.03 24.34 -17.33
C PHE A 128 -0.04 24.43 -18.50
N ALA A 129 0.54 23.30 -18.89
CA ALA A 129 1.23 23.19 -20.17
C ALA A 129 0.26 23.37 -21.33
N LYS A 130 0.72 23.98 -22.42
CA LYS A 130 -0.10 24.21 -23.61
C LYS A 130 -0.53 22.92 -24.31
N ASP A 131 0.36 21.96 -24.34
CA ASP A 131 0.19 20.64 -24.96
C ASP A 131 1.10 19.62 -24.26
N GLU A 132 0.91 18.33 -24.57
CA GLU A 132 1.69 17.26 -23.94
C GLU A 132 3.19 17.33 -24.31
N ALA A 133 3.54 17.91 -25.46
CA ALA A 133 4.94 18.03 -25.87
C ALA A 133 5.70 19.10 -25.07
N SER A 134 4.98 20.13 -24.58
CA SER A 134 5.53 21.20 -23.75
C SER A 134 5.43 20.91 -22.25
N ALA A 135 4.74 19.84 -21.84
CA ALA A 135 4.59 19.46 -20.44
C ALA A 135 5.95 19.02 -19.88
N THR A 136 6.35 19.66 -18.76
CA THR A 136 7.65 19.38 -18.09
C THR A 136 7.51 18.44 -16.90
N GLY A 137 6.30 18.23 -16.42
CA GLY A 137 5.97 17.32 -15.33
C GLY A 137 5.80 15.93 -15.86
N GLY A 138 6.49 15.05 -15.26
CA GLY A 138 6.39 13.65 -15.57
C GLY A 138 7.73 13.04 -15.83
N VAL A 139 7.88 12.01 -15.10
CA VAL A 139 8.71 10.85 -15.32
C VAL A 139 10.21 11.11 -15.54
N LYS A 140 10.77 12.04 -14.79
CA LYS A 140 12.23 12.06 -14.56
C LYS A 140 12.71 10.76 -13.87
N TYR A 141 11.76 9.95 -13.38
CA TYR A 141 12.06 8.70 -12.67
C TYR A 141 12.65 7.62 -13.56
N TRP A 142 12.43 7.71 -14.90
CA TRP A 142 12.75 6.61 -15.81
C TRP A 142 13.53 7.05 -17.04
N ASP A 143 14.10 8.24 -17.04
CA ASP A 143 15.01 8.66 -18.09
C ASP A 143 16.36 7.92 -17.94
N VAL A 144 16.22 6.60 -17.83
CA VAL A 144 17.36 5.67 -17.94
C VAL A 144 17.61 5.52 -19.42
N THR A 145 18.41 6.42 -19.99
CA THR A 145 18.85 6.26 -21.37
C THR A 145 19.57 4.91 -21.48
N PRO A 146 19.03 3.97 -22.25
CA PRO A 146 19.65 2.66 -22.39
C PRO A 146 21.05 2.81 -22.96
N GLN A 147 22.03 2.42 -22.20
CA GLN A 147 23.39 2.25 -22.71
C GLN A 147 23.56 0.78 -23.04
N GLN A 148 24.02 0.48 -24.23
CA GLN A 148 24.16 -0.87 -24.80
C GLN A 148 24.87 -1.89 -23.90
N ASP A 149 25.62 -1.43 -22.90
CA ASP A 149 26.41 -2.28 -21.99
C ASP A 149 25.93 -2.23 -20.54
N ARG A 150 24.75 -1.67 -20.26
CA ARG A 150 24.21 -1.59 -18.90
C ARG A 150 23.12 -2.62 -18.64
N LEU A 151 23.08 -3.11 -17.39
CA LEU A 151 21.99 -3.93 -16.90
C LEU A 151 20.67 -3.13 -16.94
N PRO A 152 19.52 -3.79 -17.17
CA PRO A 152 18.23 -3.14 -17.42
C PRO A 152 17.80 -2.10 -16.38
N LEU A 153 18.18 -2.30 -15.11
CA LEU A 153 17.80 -1.43 -14.01
C LEU A 153 18.99 -0.65 -13.42
N ALA A 154 20.10 -0.56 -14.15
CA ALA A 154 21.29 0.11 -13.66
C ALA A 154 21.04 1.59 -13.40
N GLY A 155 21.34 2.03 -12.17
CA GLY A 155 21.17 3.40 -11.72
C GLY A 155 19.85 3.66 -10.98
N LEU A 156 18.90 2.73 -11.00
CA LEU A 156 17.67 2.84 -10.23
C LEU A 156 17.85 2.40 -8.78
N HIS A 157 17.24 3.13 -7.86
CA HIS A 157 17.08 2.76 -6.47
C HIS A 157 15.62 2.39 -6.19
N ILE A 158 15.37 1.14 -5.88
CA ILE A 158 14.04 0.60 -5.61
C ILE A 158 13.94 0.23 -4.13
N VAL A 159 12.92 0.75 -3.45
CA VAL A 159 12.58 0.29 -2.11
C VAL A 159 11.47 -0.74 -2.19
N ILE A 160 11.64 -1.86 -1.50
CA ILE A 160 10.60 -2.86 -1.31
C ILE A 160 10.08 -2.73 0.11
N ASP A 161 8.76 -2.59 0.24
CA ASP A 161 8.06 -2.51 1.51
C ASP A 161 7.27 -3.81 1.74
N PRO A 162 7.85 -4.80 2.49
CA PRO A 162 7.12 -5.99 2.89
C PRO A 162 5.99 -5.60 3.83
N GLY A 163 4.74 -5.75 3.40
CA GLY A 163 3.56 -5.40 4.19
C GLY A 163 3.53 -6.11 5.53
N HIS A 164 2.86 -5.51 6.50
CA HIS A 164 2.75 -5.98 7.88
C HIS A 164 4.10 -6.12 8.61
N ILE A 165 4.07 -6.57 9.85
CA ILE A 165 5.26 -6.81 10.68
C ILE A 165 5.55 -8.32 10.75
N GLY A 166 4.50 -9.11 11.02
CA GLY A 166 4.60 -10.55 11.17
C GLY A 166 5.14 -10.99 12.55
N GLY A 167 5.52 -12.26 12.67
CA GLY A 167 6.00 -12.83 13.93
C GLY A 167 5.00 -12.67 15.07
N ASP A 168 5.48 -12.24 16.22
CA ASP A 168 4.66 -12.01 17.42
C ASP A 168 3.57 -10.93 17.21
N PHE A 169 3.70 -10.09 16.20
CA PHE A 169 2.74 -9.03 15.87
C PHE A 169 1.62 -9.47 14.93
N ALA A 170 1.76 -10.62 14.26
CA ALA A 170 0.80 -11.07 13.24
C ALA A 170 -0.63 -11.21 13.76
N LYS A 171 -0.81 -11.61 15.03
CA LYS A 171 -2.12 -11.69 15.68
C LYS A 171 -2.72 -10.32 15.95
N MET A 172 -1.92 -9.38 16.47
CA MET A 172 -2.33 -7.99 16.69
C MET A 172 -2.71 -7.31 15.38
N GLU A 173 -2.01 -7.61 14.30
CA GLU A 173 -2.29 -7.09 12.97
C GLU A 173 -3.53 -7.71 12.30
N GLU A 174 -4.15 -8.71 12.94
CA GLU A 174 -5.26 -9.48 12.38
C GLU A 174 -4.87 -10.15 11.02
N ARG A 175 -3.61 -10.60 10.97
CA ARG A 175 -3.00 -11.22 9.77
C ARG A 175 -2.34 -12.56 10.11
N PHE A 176 -3.04 -13.32 10.92
CA PHE A 176 -2.63 -14.65 11.39
C PHE A 176 -3.82 -15.59 11.38
N PHE A 177 -3.64 -16.79 10.86
CA PHE A 177 -4.49 -17.93 11.16
C PHE A 177 -3.70 -19.24 11.07
N GLN A 178 -4.18 -20.28 11.76
CA GLN A 178 -3.58 -21.60 11.78
C GLN A 178 -4.67 -22.64 11.85
N ILE A 179 -4.57 -23.69 11.04
CA ILE A 179 -5.54 -24.78 10.99
C ILE A 179 -4.84 -26.07 11.44
N ASP A 180 -5.45 -26.80 12.40
CA ASP A 180 -5.01 -28.12 12.86
C ASP A 180 -3.53 -28.22 13.25
N GLY A 181 -2.94 -27.13 13.78
CA GLY A 181 -1.53 -27.12 14.18
C GLY A 181 -0.51 -27.14 13.03
N LEU A 182 -0.97 -26.97 11.79
CA LEU A 182 -0.11 -26.83 10.62
C LEU A 182 0.66 -25.49 10.66
N THR A 183 1.52 -25.23 9.67
CA THR A 183 2.26 -23.98 9.57
C THR A 183 1.29 -22.79 9.56
N PRO A 184 1.43 -21.80 10.46
CA PRO A 184 0.56 -20.64 10.47
C PRO A 184 0.74 -19.79 9.20
N ALA A 185 -0.36 -19.25 8.68
CA ALA A 185 -0.33 -18.23 7.67
C ALA A 185 -0.16 -16.86 8.35
N MET A 186 0.99 -16.23 8.13
CA MET A 186 1.32 -14.91 8.69
C MET A 186 1.77 -13.99 7.55
N GLU A 187 0.93 -13.02 7.20
CA GLU A 187 1.15 -12.17 6.03
C GLU A 187 2.51 -11.48 6.08
N GLY A 188 2.89 -10.90 7.23
CA GLY A 188 4.16 -10.20 7.36
C GLY A 188 5.40 -11.08 7.14
N GLU A 189 5.36 -12.35 7.54
CA GLU A 189 6.45 -13.29 7.25
C GLU A 189 6.51 -13.65 5.78
N MET A 190 5.36 -13.92 5.19
CA MET A 190 5.25 -14.29 3.78
C MET A 190 5.72 -13.17 2.86
N THR A 191 5.32 -11.93 3.13
CA THR A 191 5.75 -10.75 2.35
C THR A 191 7.26 -10.51 2.47
N LEU A 192 7.86 -10.78 3.63
CA LEU A 192 9.30 -10.67 3.82
C LEU A 192 10.09 -11.70 3.00
N VAL A 193 9.58 -12.94 2.91
CA VAL A 193 10.19 -13.98 2.04
C VAL A 193 10.15 -13.55 0.58
N VAL A 194 9.00 -13.08 0.11
CA VAL A 194 8.84 -12.57 -1.26
C VAL A 194 9.76 -11.38 -1.52
N ALA A 195 9.84 -10.43 -0.57
CA ALA A 195 10.66 -9.22 -0.70
C ALA A 195 12.15 -9.54 -0.91
N ARG A 196 12.68 -10.50 -0.16
CA ARG A 196 14.08 -10.96 -0.31
C ARG A 196 14.34 -11.53 -1.70
N LYS A 197 13.43 -12.36 -2.22
CA LYS A 197 13.52 -12.93 -3.56
C LYS A 197 13.43 -11.88 -4.67
N ILE A 198 12.54 -10.89 -4.52
CA ILE A 198 12.44 -9.77 -5.47
C ILE A 198 13.72 -8.93 -5.41
N ALA A 199 14.22 -8.63 -4.21
CA ALA A 199 15.46 -7.86 -4.04
C ALA A 199 16.63 -8.51 -4.76
N GLU A 200 16.83 -9.82 -4.64
CA GLU A 200 17.86 -10.56 -5.35
C GLU A 200 17.73 -10.41 -6.87
N LYS A 201 16.50 -10.62 -7.40
CA LYS A 201 16.24 -10.55 -8.85
C LYS A 201 16.43 -9.14 -9.42
N LEU A 202 15.96 -8.10 -8.73
CA LEU A 202 16.12 -6.72 -9.17
C LEU A 202 17.58 -6.25 -9.05
N THR A 203 18.29 -6.69 -8.00
CA THR A 203 19.73 -6.42 -7.85
C THR A 203 20.52 -7.09 -8.98
N THR A 204 20.19 -8.32 -9.35
CA THR A 204 20.81 -9.01 -10.50
C THR A 204 20.53 -8.25 -11.80
N ALA A 205 19.38 -7.60 -11.93
CA ALA A 205 19.04 -6.75 -13.06
C ALA A 205 19.69 -5.34 -13.00
N GLY A 206 20.47 -5.02 -11.96
CA GLY A 206 21.26 -3.79 -11.84
C GLY A 206 20.73 -2.72 -10.93
N ALA A 207 19.55 -2.91 -10.31
CA ALA A 207 19.00 -1.95 -9.35
C ALA A 207 19.77 -1.95 -8.02
N SER A 208 19.84 -0.79 -7.38
CA SER A 208 20.08 -0.70 -5.93
C SER A 208 18.76 -0.99 -5.22
N VAL A 209 18.73 -1.97 -4.31
CA VAL A 209 17.49 -2.37 -3.64
C VAL A 209 17.63 -2.23 -2.14
N THR A 210 16.64 -1.59 -1.49
CA THR A 210 16.54 -1.47 -0.04
C THR A 210 15.19 -2.02 0.43
N LEU A 211 15.17 -2.76 1.53
CA LEU A 211 13.94 -3.21 2.18
C LEU A 211 13.61 -2.26 3.35
N THR A 212 12.33 -1.90 3.52
CA THR A 212 11.90 -1.08 4.69
C THR A 212 12.10 -1.83 6.01
N ARG A 213 12.03 -3.16 6.00
CA ARG A 213 12.38 -4.05 7.10
C ARG A 213 13.02 -5.33 6.60
N THR A 214 13.91 -5.90 7.41
CA THR A 214 14.64 -7.14 7.09
C THR A 214 14.31 -8.31 8.04
N ASN A 215 13.47 -8.07 9.04
CA ASN A 215 13.03 -9.02 10.06
C ASN A 215 11.58 -8.75 10.46
N ASN A 216 11.04 -9.54 11.40
CA ASN A 216 9.66 -9.42 11.89
C ASN A 216 9.58 -8.51 13.14
N HIS A 217 10.29 -7.38 13.11
CA HIS A 217 10.20 -6.35 14.14
C HIS A 217 9.67 -5.04 13.54
N PRO A 218 8.90 -4.27 14.32
CA PRO A 218 8.43 -2.96 13.88
C PRO A 218 9.59 -2.02 13.58
N VAL A 219 9.45 -1.23 12.52
CA VAL A 219 10.38 -0.14 12.20
C VAL A 219 10.18 1.03 13.15
N THR A 220 8.92 1.30 13.54
CA THR A 220 8.64 2.32 14.55
C THR A 220 9.15 1.93 15.94
N PRO A 221 9.78 2.86 16.67
CA PRO A 221 10.13 2.65 18.07
C PRO A 221 8.92 2.67 19.02
N LEU A 222 7.77 3.18 18.55
CA LEU A 222 6.55 3.24 19.35
C LEU A 222 5.96 1.84 19.59
N ARG A 223 5.16 1.74 20.65
CA ARG A 223 4.37 0.56 20.98
C ARG A 223 2.93 1.00 21.28
N PRO A 224 1.93 0.12 21.28
CA PRO A 224 0.54 0.49 21.53
C PRO A 224 0.35 1.36 22.77
N LYS A 225 1.04 1.03 23.87
CA LYS A 225 0.99 1.79 25.13
C LYS A 225 1.40 3.26 24.98
N ASP A 226 2.33 3.56 24.06
CA ASP A 226 2.86 4.90 23.84
C ASP A 226 1.86 5.80 23.09
N LEU A 227 0.81 5.20 22.50
CA LEU A 227 -0.24 5.88 21.73
C LEU A 227 -1.49 6.16 22.56
N ARG A 228 -1.57 5.60 23.77
CA ARG A 228 -2.76 5.65 24.63
C ARG A 228 -3.28 7.05 24.87
N GLU A 229 -2.40 7.99 25.22
CA GLU A 229 -2.79 9.38 25.50
C GLU A 229 -3.39 10.05 24.23
N ALA A 230 -2.76 9.84 23.08
CA ALA A 230 -3.27 10.35 21.79
C ALA A 230 -4.63 9.75 21.42
N ILE A 231 -4.89 8.49 21.77
CA ILE A 231 -6.19 7.85 21.57
C ILE A 231 -7.24 8.49 22.48
N ILE A 232 -6.94 8.71 23.76
CA ILE A 232 -7.84 9.37 24.71
C ILE A 232 -8.14 10.80 24.26
N GLU A 233 -7.13 11.55 23.86
CA GLU A 233 -7.31 12.90 23.31
C GLU A 233 -8.25 12.91 22.10
N ARG A 234 -8.11 11.93 21.22
CA ARG A 234 -8.87 11.86 19.96
C ARG A 234 -10.32 11.38 20.14
N TYR A 235 -10.56 10.42 21.02
CA TYR A 235 -11.83 9.69 21.10
C TYR A 235 -12.58 9.89 22.42
N GLY A 236 -12.01 10.60 23.39
CA GLY A 236 -12.58 10.85 24.71
C GLY A 236 -12.12 9.84 25.77
N SER A 237 -12.12 10.28 27.02
CA SER A 237 -11.72 9.48 28.19
C SER A 237 -12.78 8.50 28.67
N GLU A 238 -14.01 8.63 28.19
CA GLU A 238 -15.16 7.76 28.54
C GLU A 238 -15.17 6.42 27.79
N GLN A 239 -14.18 6.17 26.94
CA GLN A 239 -14.02 4.88 26.26
C GLN A 239 -13.65 3.80 27.29
N SER A 240 -14.10 2.56 27.05
CA SER A 240 -13.65 1.44 27.87
C SER A 240 -12.14 1.18 27.68
N GLU A 241 -11.50 0.61 28.70
CA GLU A 241 -10.06 0.25 28.64
C GLU A 241 -9.75 -0.62 27.43
N ALA A 242 -10.55 -1.65 27.17
CA ALA A 242 -10.40 -2.54 26.03
C ALA A 242 -10.53 -1.79 24.68
N ALA A 243 -11.40 -0.78 24.59
CA ALA A 243 -11.54 0.03 23.38
C ALA A 243 -10.32 0.93 23.15
N ILE A 244 -9.73 1.47 24.23
CA ILE A 244 -8.52 2.28 24.16
C ILE A 244 -7.34 1.41 23.74
N GLU A 245 -7.18 0.23 24.34
CA GLU A 245 -6.12 -0.74 24.01
C GLU A 245 -6.20 -1.16 22.54
N HIS A 246 -7.37 -1.64 22.10
CA HIS A 246 -7.55 -2.04 20.69
C HIS A 246 -7.30 -0.90 19.70
N ARG A 247 -7.74 0.33 19.99
CA ARG A 247 -7.45 1.50 19.15
C ARG A 247 -5.97 1.85 19.15
N SER A 248 -5.28 1.68 20.28
CA SER A 248 -3.83 1.89 20.39
C SER A 248 -3.05 0.88 19.52
N GLU A 249 -3.49 -0.38 19.50
CA GLU A 249 -2.95 -1.40 18.61
C GLU A 249 -3.18 -1.06 17.14
N LEU A 250 -4.43 -0.69 16.75
CA LEU A 250 -4.75 -0.26 15.39
C LEU A 250 -3.86 0.92 14.94
N TRP A 251 -3.70 1.94 15.80
CA TRP A 251 -2.87 3.10 15.48
C TRP A 251 -1.38 2.76 15.41
N PHE A 252 -0.94 1.78 16.19
CA PHE A 252 0.43 1.31 16.15
C PHE A 252 0.78 0.74 14.77
N TYR A 253 0.08 -0.29 14.32
CA TYR A 253 0.47 -0.96 13.07
C TYR A 253 -0.09 -0.31 11.81
N ARG A 254 -1.28 0.31 11.85
CA ARG A 254 -1.89 0.98 10.67
C ARG A 254 -1.44 2.42 10.46
N THR A 255 -0.85 3.04 11.47
CA THR A 255 -0.48 4.47 11.38
C THR A 255 0.98 4.70 11.73
N ALA A 256 1.41 4.38 12.95
CA ALA A 256 2.76 4.70 13.41
C ALA A 256 3.82 3.93 12.64
N GLU A 257 3.61 2.64 12.41
CA GLU A 257 4.53 1.79 11.65
C GLU A 257 4.66 2.26 10.20
N ILE A 258 3.54 2.51 9.50
CA ILE A 258 3.55 2.95 8.11
C ILE A 258 4.22 4.32 7.97
N ARG A 259 3.97 5.24 8.91
CA ARG A 259 4.62 6.56 8.92
C ARG A 259 6.10 6.50 9.17
N GLU A 260 6.54 5.63 10.06
CA GLU A 260 7.97 5.46 10.30
C GLU A 260 8.68 4.93 9.06
N ARG A 261 8.09 3.93 8.38
CA ARG A 261 8.60 3.46 7.07
C ARG A 261 8.67 4.59 6.06
N ALA A 262 7.62 5.41 5.98
CA ALA A 262 7.60 6.55 5.07
C ALA A 262 8.68 7.60 5.42
N THR A 263 8.96 7.84 6.70
CA THR A 263 10.04 8.71 7.12
C THR A 263 11.39 8.23 6.60
N TRP A 264 11.67 6.93 6.71
CA TRP A 264 12.90 6.37 6.16
C TRP A 264 12.94 6.45 4.62
N VAL A 265 11.84 6.13 3.95
CA VAL A 265 11.74 6.16 2.49
C VAL A 265 11.95 7.58 1.97
N ASN A 266 11.22 8.56 2.49
CA ASN A 266 11.19 9.91 1.94
C ASN A 266 12.42 10.75 2.32
N ASP A 267 12.94 10.57 3.54
CA ASP A 267 14.00 11.44 4.06
C ASP A 267 15.39 10.83 3.92
N VAL A 268 15.51 9.50 3.97
CA VAL A 268 16.78 8.79 4.01
C VAL A 268 17.07 8.05 2.70
N TYR A 269 16.17 7.16 2.28
CA TYR A 269 16.42 6.32 1.12
C TYR A 269 16.22 7.04 -0.20
N LYS A 270 15.19 7.89 -0.30
CA LYS A 270 14.85 8.68 -1.49
C LYS A 270 14.89 7.86 -2.78
N PRO A 271 14.11 6.78 -2.87
CA PRO A 271 14.15 5.89 -3.99
C PRO A 271 13.44 6.47 -5.22
N ASP A 272 13.69 5.84 -6.37
CA ASP A 272 12.95 6.11 -7.59
C ASP A 272 11.52 5.54 -7.54
N MET A 273 11.30 4.46 -6.77
CA MET A 273 9.98 3.87 -6.55
C MET A 273 9.92 3.01 -5.29
N VAL A 274 8.69 2.76 -4.82
CA VAL A 274 8.38 1.78 -3.77
C VAL A 274 7.49 0.67 -4.32
N ILE A 275 7.80 -0.57 -3.95
CA ILE A 275 6.97 -1.75 -4.20
C ILE A 275 6.44 -2.25 -2.87
N CYS A 276 5.14 -2.06 -2.59
CA CYS A 276 4.47 -2.59 -1.41
C CYS A 276 3.94 -3.99 -1.70
N LEU A 277 4.34 -4.95 -0.87
CA LEU A 277 3.98 -6.36 -1.03
C LEU A 277 2.97 -6.77 0.02
N HIS A 278 1.85 -7.32 -0.41
CA HIS A 278 0.81 -7.89 0.44
C HIS A 278 0.33 -9.24 -0.11
N PHE A 279 -0.43 -9.94 0.69
CA PHE A 279 -1.29 -11.04 0.28
C PHE A 279 -2.71 -10.69 0.66
N ASN A 280 -3.66 -10.90 -0.24
CA ASN A 280 -5.04 -10.65 0.10
C ASN A 280 -5.60 -11.71 1.05
N ALA A 281 -6.66 -11.35 1.74
CA ALA A 281 -7.44 -12.26 2.57
C ALA A 281 -8.92 -11.93 2.45
N GLU A 282 -9.74 -12.95 2.40
CA GLU A 282 -11.19 -12.83 2.57
C GLU A 282 -11.54 -13.09 4.05
N ALA A 283 -12.72 -12.66 4.46
CA ALA A 283 -13.19 -12.96 5.80
C ALA A 283 -13.20 -14.48 6.04
N TRP A 284 -12.42 -14.96 6.99
CA TRP A 284 -12.33 -16.38 7.33
C TRP A 284 -13.29 -16.83 8.43
N GLY A 285 -14.21 -15.95 8.86
CA GLY A 285 -15.23 -16.26 9.85
C GLY A 285 -14.68 -16.22 11.28
N ASP A 286 -14.91 -17.29 12.04
CA ASP A 286 -14.44 -17.41 13.41
C ASP A 286 -12.91 -17.55 13.44
N ALA A 287 -12.25 -16.73 14.25
CA ALA A 287 -10.80 -16.75 14.42
C ALA A 287 -10.28 -18.08 14.99
N ASP A 288 -11.09 -18.74 15.84
CA ASP A 288 -10.78 -20.02 16.45
C ASP A 288 -11.03 -21.22 15.52
N ASN A 289 -11.77 -21.00 14.41
CA ASN A 289 -12.07 -22.02 13.42
C ASN A 289 -12.14 -21.39 12.02
N PRO A 290 -11.02 -20.97 11.43
CA PRO A 290 -10.98 -20.26 10.17
C PRO A 290 -11.44 -21.13 9.01
N ILE A 291 -12.25 -20.56 8.12
CA ILE A 291 -12.80 -21.24 6.96
C ILE A 291 -11.93 -21.00 5.74
N LEU A 292 -11.52 -22.08 5.06
CA LEU A 292 -10.88 -22.00 3.76
C LEU A 292 -11.95 -21.86 2.66
N LEU A 293 -11.71 -20.93 1.74
CA LEU A 293 -12.57 -20.60 0.61
C LEU A 293 -12.02 -21.20 -0.70
N ASN A 294 -12.86 -21.34 -1.70
CA ASN A 294 -12.46 -21.68 -3.08
C ASN A 294 -12.49 -20.40 -3.93
N ARG A 295 -11.67 -19.42 -3.53
CA ARG A 295 -11.62 -18.12 -4.20
C ARG A 295 -10.19 -17.61 -4.25
N GLU A 296 -9.78 -17.18 -5.42
CA GLU A 296 -8.49 -16.57 -5.69
C GLU A 296 -8.70 -15.27 -6.46
N HIS A 297 -7.81 -14.33 -6.32
CA HIS A 297 -7.79 -13.13 -7.16
C HIS A 297 -6.45 -12.41 -7.11
N LEU A 298 -6.31 -11.49 -8.04
CA LEU A 298 -5.21 -10.54 -8.15
C LEU A 298 -5.78 -9.14 -8.33
N HIS A 299 -5.25 -8.18 -7.62
CA HIS A 299 -5.34 -6.78 -8.01
C HIS A 299 -4.10 -6.01 -7.59
N LEU A 300 -3.78 -5.00 -8.36
CA LEU A 300 -2.77 -4.02 -8.04
C LEU A 300 -3.45 -2.70 -7.72
N LEU A 301 -2.87 -1.99 -6.77
CA LEU A 301 -3.39 -0.73 -6.29
C LEU A 301 -2.39 0.38 -6.53
N VAL A 302 -2.88 1.51 -7.00
CA VAL A 302 -2.16 2.77 -7.07
C VAL A 302 -2.84 3.80 -6.18
N ASN A 303 -2.16 4.91 -5.93
CA ASN A 303 -2.72 5.99 -5.13
C ASN A 303 -3.92 6.63 -5.83
N GLY A 304 -5.00 6.88 -5.07
CA GLY A 304 -6.20 7.56 -5.58
C GLY A 304 -7.44 7.29 -4.76
N ALA A 305 -8.60 7.53 -5.36
CA ALA A 305 -9.93 7.35 -4.76
C ALA A 305 -10.11 8.11 -3.42
N TYR A 306 -9.63 9.35 -3.34
CA TYR A 306 -9.78 10.21 -2.17
C TYR A 306 -11.24 10.57 -1.91
N THR A 307 -11.64 10.49 -0.65
CA THR A 307 -12.97 10.88 -0.17
C THR A 307 -13.00 12.34 0.29
N ASP A 308 -14.18 12.84 0.68
CA ASP A 308 -14.32 14.18 1.26
C ASP A 308 -13.44 14.38 2.50
N GLY A 309 -13.17 13.31 3.23
CA GLY A 309 -12.33 13.34 4.44
C GLY A 309 -10.91 13.79 4.12
N GLU A 310 -10.31 13.19 3.10
CA GLU A 310 -8.94 13.49 2.70
C GLU A 310 -8.82 14.84 2.00
N TRP A 311 -9.77 15.20 1.14
CA TRP A 311 -9.78 16.51 0.50
C TRP A 311 -9.85 17.67 1.51
N LYS A 312 -10.49 17.47 2.68
CA LYS A 312 -10.56 18.45 3.78
C LYS A 312 -9.24 18.60 4.54
N LEU A 313 -8.37 17.60 4.52
CA LEU A 313 -7.08 17.63 5.19
C LEU A 313 -6.04 18.30 4.31
N ASP A 314 -5.48 19.38 4.83
CA ASP A 314 -4.62 20.31 4.10
C ASP A 314 -3.35 19.64 3.58
N ASP A 315 -2.69 18.87 4.43
CA ASP A 315 -1.51 18.09 4.10
C ASP A 315 -1.77 17.01 3.04
N GLN A 316 -2.91 16.34 3.10
CA GLN A 316 -3.28 15.32 2.13
C GLN A 316 -3.62 15.90 0.76
N ARG A 317 -4.33 17.02 0.76
CA ARG A 317 -4.64 17.77 -0.46
C ARG A 317 -3.35 18.26 -1.15
N PHE A 318 -2.40 18.77 -0.37
CA PHE A 318 -1.10 19.20 -0.88
C PHE A 318 -0.34 18.05 -1.55
N LEU A 319 -0.18 16.92 -0.86
CA LEU A 319 0.52 15.75 -1.41
C LEU A 319 -0.16 15.19 -2.66
N LEU A 320 -1.50 15.18 -2.68
CA LEU A 320 -2.27 14.77 -3.85
C LEU A 320 -1.98 15.68 -5.05
N LEU A 321 -2.02 17.00 -4.87
CA LEU A 321 -1.75 17.95 -5.94
C LEU A 321 -0.31 17.85 -6.44
N LYS A 322 0.65 17.72 -5.53
CA LYS A 322 2.05 17.48 -5.88
C LYS A 322 2.19 16.26 -6.80
N ARG A 323 1.55 15.13 -6.45
CA ARG A 323 1.57 13.91 -7.28
C ARG A 323 0.96 14.10 -8.66
N ILE A 324 -0.13 14.88 -8.77
CA ILE A 324 -0.72 15.18 -10.07
C ILE A 324 0.24 15.99 -10.93
N PHE A 325 0.87 17.02 -10.37
CA PHE A 325 1.83 17.86 -11.11
C PHE A 325 3.12 17.12 -11.45
N GLU A 326 3.57 16.20 -10.59
CA GLU A 326 4.68 15.29 -10.87
C GLU A 326 4.32 14.19 -11.89
N ASN A 327 3.04 14.08 -12.25
CA ASN A 327 2.50 13.02 -13.10
C ASN A 327 2.87 11.58 -12.63
N THR A 328 2.95 11.41 -11.33
CA THR A 328 3.40 10.16 -10.66
C THR A 328 2.57 8.95 -11.10
N HIS A 329 1.27 9.17 -11.34
CA HIS A 329 0.34 8.12 -11.77
C HIS A 329 0.74 7.43 -13.08
N GLU A 330 1.36 8.15 -14.02
CA GLU A 330 1.80 7.57 -15.29
C GLU A 330 2.83 6.45 -15.09
N ALA A 331 3.81 6.71 -14.22
CA ALA A 331 4.81 5.70 -13.84
C ALA A 331 4.18 4.52 -13.10
N GLU A 332 3.32 4.80 -12.12
CA GLU A 332 2.61 3.78 -11.33
C GLU A 332 1.75 2.87 -12.23
N SER A 333 1.00 3.46 -13.17
CA SER A 333 0.15 2.74 -14.13
C SER A 333 0.98 1.87 -15.07
N LYS A 334 2.06 2.42 -15.63
CA LYS A 334 2.93 1.69 -16.56
C LYS A 334 3.54 0.45 -15.92
N ILE A 335 4.13 0.59 -14.73
CA ILE A 335 4.78 -0.52 -14.03
C ILE A 335 3.73 -1.53 -13.57
N SER A 336 2.59 -1.06 -13.04
CA SER A 336 1.50 -1.95 -12.63
C SER A 336 1.01 -2.81 -13.78
N LYS A 337 0.86 -2.26 -14.99
CA LYS A 337 0.46 -3.02 -16.18
C LYS A 337 1.45 -4.12 -16.52
N GLY A 338 2.75 -3.83 -16.54
CA GLY A 338 3.77 -4.84 -16.79
C GLY A 338 3.80 -5.94 -15.73
N VAL A 339 3.59 -5.60 -14.46
CA VAL A 339 3.48 -6.58 -13.38
C VAL A 339 2.21 -7.43 -13.53
N ILE A 340 1.07 -6.82 -13.86
CA ILE A 340 -0.18 -7.54 -14.14
C ILE A 340 0.01 -8.53 -15.29
N ASP A 341 0.63 -8.12 -16.39
CA ASP A 341 0.85 -8.98 -17.54
C ASP A 341 1.77 -10.15 -17.18
N SER A 342 2.81 -9.91 -16.39
CA SER A 342 3.67 -10.98 -15.89
C SER A 342 2.92 -11.97 -14.96
N PHE A 343 2.02 -11.50 -14.10
CA PHE A 343 1.16 -12.39 -13.33
C PHE A 343 0.23 -13.20 -14.21
N LYS A 344 -0.38 -12.61 -15.22
CA LYS A 344 -1.27 -13.33 -16.17
C LYS A 344 -0.54 -14.39 -16.98
N GLU A 345 0.74 -14.18 -17.28
CA GLU A 345 1.58 -15.17 -17.97
C GLU A 345 1.95 -16.36 -17.05
N LEU A 346 2.11 -16.10 -15.75
CA LEU A 346 2.59 -17.10 -14.79
C LEU A 346 1.49 -17.78 -13.99
N THR A 347 0.32 -17.16 -13.87
CA THR A 347 -0.76 -17.60 -12.99
C THR A 347 -2.13 -17.55 -13.66
N ASP A 348 -3.07 -18.32 -13.11
CA ASP A 348 -4.48 -18.28 -13.52
C ASP A 348 -5.33 -17.38 -12.60
N LEU A 349 -4.72 -16.43 -11.88
CA LEU A 349 -5.43 -15.58 -10.91
C LEU A 349 -6.44 -14.68 -11.61
N PRO A 350 -7.74 -14.76 -11.29
CA PRO A 350 -8.72 -13.83 -11.83
C PRO A 350 -8.59 -12.44 -11.23
N ALA A 351 -9.13 -11.44 -11.92
CA ALA A 351 -9.17 -10.09 -11.39
C ALA A 351 -10.12 -9.97 -10.19
N TYR A 352 -9.71 -9.22 -9.18
CA TYR A 352 -10.59 -8.83 -8.07
C TYR A 352 -11.69 -7.89 -8.58
N GLN A 353 -12.91 -8.12 -8.12
CA GLN A 353 -14.06 -7.31 -8.51
C GLN A 353 -14.54 -6.48 -7.33
N TYR A 354 -14.37 -5.15 -7.43
CA TYR A 354 -15.03 -4.22 -6.52
C TYR A 354 -16.50 -4.06 -6.92
N GLU A 355 -17.35 -3.74 -5.94
CA GLU A 355 -18.74 -3.39 -6.22
C GLU A 355 -18.82 -2.19 -7.18
N ALA A 356 -19.78 -2.20 -8.10
CA ALA A 356 -19.91 -1.20 -9.17
C ALA A 356 -19.99 0.26 -8.63
N ASN A 357 -20.55 0.45 -7.43
CA ASN A 357 -20.68 1.74 -6.76
C ASN A 357 -19.70 1.93 -5.60
N SER A 358 -18.58 1.22 -5.61
CA SER A 358 -17.59 1.32 -4.55
C SER A 358 -17.10 2.75 -4.38
N LYS A 359 -17.23 3.28 -3.16
CA LYS A 359 -16.60 4.55 -2.78
C LYS A 359 -15.16 4.37 -2.31
N ARG A 360 -14.63 3.14 -2.34
CA ARG A 360 -13.30 2.79 -1.83
C ARG A 360 -12.26 2.61 -2.91
N ALA A 361 -12.69 2.40 -4.15
CA ALA A 361 -11.80 2.12 -5.27
C ALA A 361 -12.32 2.70 -6.57
N ARG A 362 -11.41 3.04 -7.47
CA ARG A 362 -11.68 3.46 -8.86
C ARG A 362 -10.92 2.53 -9.78
N ASN A 363 -11.59 2.01 -10.81
CA ASN A 363 -10.90 1.27 -11.85
C ASN A 363 -10.02 2.21 -12.67
N VAL A 364 -8.80 1.81 -12.94
CA VAL A 364 -7.81 2.58 -13.69
C VAL A 364 -7.71 2.04 -15.12
N ASP A 365 -7.84 2.91 -16.09
CA ASP A 365 -7.64 2.62 -17.52
C ASP A 365 -8.48 1.44 -18.06
N ALA A 366 -9.65 1.19 -17.49
CA ALA A 366 -10.48 0.02 -17.77
C ALA A 366 -9.76 -1.35 -17.62
N ASN A 367 -8.64 -1.38 -16.93
CA ASN A 367 -7.92 -2.62 -16.63
C ASN A 367 -8.57 -3.29 -15.40
N PRO A 368 -9.15 -4.49 -15.52
CA PRO A 368 -9.86 -5.14 -14.42
C PRO A 368 -8.98 -5.49 -13.21
N TYR A 369 -7.66 -5.52 -13.39
CA TYR A 369 -6.68 -5.81 -12.33
C TYR A 369 -6.09 -4.58 -11.68
N LEU A 370 -6.33 -3.35 -12.23
CA LEU A 370 -5.71 -2.12 -11.75
C LEU A 370 -6.75 -1.19 -11.14
N TRP A 371 -6.54 -0.83 -9.87
CA TRP A 371 -7.46 0.00 -9.12
C TRP A 371 -6.73 1.11 -8.36
N ALA A 372 -7.32 2.28 -8.30
CA ALA A 372 -6.88 3.34 -7.41
C ALA A 372 -7.58 3.20 -6.06
N ARG A 373 -6.81 3.22 -4.97
CA ARG A 373 -7.32 3.16 -3.60
C ARG A 373 -6.63 4.17 -2.69
N ASN A 374 -7.39 4.64 -1.71
CA ASN A 374 -6.93 5.57 -0.69
C ASN A 374 -6.33 4.79 0.50
N LEU A 375 -5.11 4.26 0.32
CA LEU A 375 -4.36 3.58 1.37
C LEU A 375 -3.29 4.51 1.94
N LEU A 376 -3.01 4.43 3.25
CA LEU A 376 -2.01 5.28 3.89
C LEU A 376 -0.63 5.10 3.22
N ALA A 377 -0.18 3.87 3.01
CA ALA A 377 1.10 3.59 2.38
C ALA A 377 1.21 4.20 0.98
N THR A 378 0.17 4.10 0.13
CA THR A 378 0.23 4.69 -1.21
C THR A 378 0.21 6.22 -1.20
N ARG A 379 -0.32 6.86 -0.13
CA ARG A 379 -0.40 8.32 -0.02
C ARG A 379 0.88 8.99 0.44
N ILE A 380 1.61 8.37 1.37
CA ILE A 380 2.66 9.05 2.13
C ILE A 380 4.07 8.80 1.62
N TYR A 381 4.29 7.82 0.74
CA TYR A 381 5.57 7.71 0.02
C TYR A 381 5.63 8.78 -1.07
N GLU A 382 6.66 9.63 -1.06
CA GLU A 382 6.82 10.77 -1.97
C GLU A 382 7.45 10.40 -3.32
N CYS A 383 7.28 9.18 -3.78
CA CYS A 383 7.72 8.66 -5.07
C CYS A 383 6.63 7.76 -5.66
N PRO A 384 6.74 7.28 -6.91
CA PRO A 384 5.83 6.28 -7.46
C PRO A 384 5.72 5.04 -6.59
N VAL A 385 4.50 4.57 -6.36
CA VAL A 385 4.18 3.41 -5.53
C VAL A 385 3.29 2.44 -6.28
N ILE A 386 3.69 1.18 -6.32
CA ILE A 386 2.77 0.09 -6.68
C ILE A 386 2.51 -0.77 -5.44
N PHE A 387 1.25 -1.14 -5.25
CA PHE A 387 0.82 -1.91 -4.11
C PHE A 387 0.12 -3.19 -4.60
N LEU A 388 0.61 -4.32 -4.17
CA LEU A 388 0.22 -5.62 -4.70
C LEU A 388 -0.61 -6.41 -3.69
N GLU A 389 -1.72 -6.95 -4.15
CA GLU A 389 -2.65 -7.81 -3.40
C GLU A 389 -2.99 -9.07 -4.22
N PRO A 390 -2.01 -9.92 -4.54
CA PRO A 390 -2.29 -11.19 -5.21
C PRO A 390 -2.66 -12.26 -4.19
N TYR A 391 -3.29 -13.32 -4.70
CA TYR A 391 -3.70 -14.50 -3.95
C TYR A 391 -4.74 -14.19 -2.86
N VAL A 392 -5.23 -15.23 -2.23
CA VAL A 392 -6.09 -15.13 -1.03
C VAL A 392 -5.56 -16.10 0.00
N MET A 393 -4.99 -15.60 1.10
CA MET A 393 -4.31 -16.45 2.10
C MET A 393 -5.17 -17.60 2.61
N ASN A 394 -6.47 -17.35 2.82
CA ASN A 394 -7.44 -18.37 3.24
C ASN A 394 -8.20 -19.02 2.07
N SER A 395 -7.68 -18.97 0.85
CA SER A 395 -8.10 -19.88 -0.21
C SER A 395 -7.46 -21.26 0.01
N ARG A 396 -8.20 -22.34 -0.31
CA ARG A 396 -7.67 -23.72 -0.20
C ARG A 396 -6.38 -23.89 -1.00
N THR A 397 -6.37 -23.43 -2.23
CA THR A 397 -5.20 -23.52 -3.11
C THR A 397 -4.01 -22.75 -2.55
N THR A 398 -4.19 -21.49 -2.14
CA THR A 398 -3.11 -20.69 -1.57
C THR A 398 -2.66 -21.24 -0.22
N TYR A 399 -3.58 -21.69 0.64
CA TYR A 399 -3.22 -22.28 1.93
C TYR A 399 -2.40 -23.58 1.75
N GLU A 400 -2.77 -24.48 0.85
CA GLU A 400 -1.96 -25.67 0.54
C GLU A 400 -0.56 -25.30 0.02
N ARG A 401 -0.44 -24.22 -0.73
CA ARG A 401 0.84 -23.68 -1.20
C ARG A 401 1.68 -23.07 -0.07
N ILE A 402 1.05 -22.40 0.91
CA ILE A 402 1.70 -21.91 2.12
C ILE A 402 2.25 -23.11 2.92
N GLN A 403 1.46 -24.19 3.07
CA GLN A 403 1.90 -25.40 3.76
C GLN A 403 3.07 -26.11 3.04
N ALA A 404 3.14 -26.03 1.72
CA ALA A 404 4.26 -26.58 0.96
C ALA A 404 5.56 -25.81 1.15
N GLY A 405 5.50 -24.59 1.70
CA GLY A 405 6.64 -23.73 2.00
C GLY A 405 7.33 -23.19 0.75
N ASP A 406 8.53 -22.65 0.97
CA ASP A 406 9.40 -22.23 -0.14
C ASP A 406 10.27 -23.41 -0.62
N TYR A 407 10.39 -23.58 -1.94
CA TYR A 407 11.17 -24.64 -2.54
C TYR A 407 11.70 -24.23 -3.92
N GLU A 408 12.79 -24.85 -4.32
CA GLU A 408 13.36 -24.68 -5.65
C GLU A 408 12.67 -25.56 -6.70
N GLY A 409 12.66 -25.10 -7.94
CA GLY A 409 12.06 -25.78 -9.07
C GLY A 409 10.52 -25.86 -8.97
N THR A 410 9.96 -26.94 -9.45
CA THR A 410 8.50 -27.16 -9.45
C THR A 410 8.13 -28.43 -8.66
N ARG A 411 7.03 -28.35 -7.89
CA ARG A 411 6.42 -29.48 -7.17
C ARG A 411 4.94 -29.58 -7.53
N GLU A 412 4.36 -30.75 -7.33
CA GLU A 412 2.92 -30.92 -7.42
C GLU A 412 2.30 -30.45 -6.10
N VAL A 413 1.53 -29.36 -6.17
CA VAL A 413 0.86 -28.74 -5.03
C VAL A 413 -0.53 -28.28 -5.49
N ALA A 414 -1.55 -28.55 -4.70
CA ALA A 414 -2.95 -28.25 -5.04
C ALA A 414 -3.33 -28.73 -6.45
N GLY A 415 -2.96 -29.97 -6.77
CA GLY A 415 -3.32 -30.66 -8.03
C GLY A 415 -2.66 -30.12 -9.30
N LYS A 416 -1.63 -29.27 -9.18
CA LYS A 416 -0.89 -28.75 -10.33
C LYS A 416 0.62 -28.72 -10.04
N LYS A 417 1.43 -28.97 -11.09
CA LYS A 417 2.88 -28.75 -11.03
C LYS A 417 3.17 -27.25 -11.14
N ARG A 418 3.78 -26.66 -10.08
CA ARG A 418 4.01 -25.22 -9.99
C ARG A 418 5.24 -24.87 -9.14
N LEU A 419 5.71 -23.64 -9.28
CA LEU A 419 6.72 -23.03 -8.42
C LEU A 419 6.18 -22.87 -6.99
N SER A 420 7.06 -22.67 -6.01
CA SER A 420 6.61 -22.21 -4.70
C SER A 420 5.79 -20.93 -4.84
N LEU A 421 4.85 -20.69 -3.91
CA LEU A 421 4.03 -19.48 -3.90
C LEU A 421 4.91 -18.22 -3.92
N PHE A 422 5.97 -18.24 -3.12
CA PHE A 422 6.88 -17.12 -2.94
C PHE A 422 7.74 -16.86 -4.18
N GLU A 423 8.20 -17.92 -4.85
CA GLU A 423 8.99 -17.80 -6.08
C GLU A 423 8.13 -17.33 -7.26
N GLU A 424 6.89 -17.83 -7.39
CA GLU A 424 5.95 -17.41 -8.43
C GLU A 424 5.62 -15.92 -8.28
N TYR A 425 5.31 -15.47 -7.06
CA TYR A 425 5.06 -14.06 -6.77
C TYR A 425 6.29 -13.20 -7.10
N ALA A 426 7.46 -13.60 -6.61
CA ALA A 426 8.69 -12.84 -6.83
C ALA A 426 9.05 -12.74 -8.32
N ARG A 427 8.87 -13.81 -9.09
CA ARG A 427 9.07 -13.79 -10.55
C ARG A 427 8.11 -12.86 -11.25
N ALA A 428 6.82 -12.95 -10.91
CA ALA A 428 5.81 -12.09 -11.53
C ALA A 428 6.14 -10.60 -11.35
N VAL A 429 6.48 -10.20 -10.12
CA VAL A 429 6.83 -8.80 -9.83
C VAL A 429 8.12 -8.39 -10.52
N SER A 430 9.21 -9.12 -10.32
CA SER A 430 10.51 -8.72 -10.85
C SER A 430 10.52 -8.71 -12.39
N SER A 431 9.93 -9.71 -13.06
CA SER A 431 9.84 -9.73 -14.51
C SER A 431 9.01 -8.57 -15.06
N GLY A 432 7.87 -8.27 -14.40
CA GLY A 432 7.01 -7.16 -14.80
C GLY A 432 7.69 -5.80 -14.63
N VAL A 433 8.39 -5.57 -13.52
CA VAL A 433 9.16 -4.35 -13.26
C VAL A 433 10.28 -4.21 -14.30
N ILE A 434 11.10 -5.26 -14.50
CA ILE A 434 12.20 -5.23 -15.48
C ILE A 434 11.66 -4.92 -16.87
N ARG A 435 10.60 -5.63 -17.33
CA ARG A 435 9.97 -5.40 -18.64
C ARG A 435 9.50 -3.96 -18.79
N SER A 436 8.76 -3.44 -17.84
CA SER A 436 8.19 -2.08 -17.90
C SER A 436 9.24 -0.98 -17.98
N LEU A 437 10.42 -1.21 -17.42
CA LEU A 437 11.50 -0.25 -17.38
C LEU A 437 12.52 -0.46 -18.52
N SER A 438 12.58 -1.67 -19.12
CA SER A 438 13.45 -2.00 -20.26
C SER A 438 12.80 -1.70 -21.62
N GLU A 439 11.48 -1.70 -21.74
CA GLU A 439 10.76 -1.45 -23.01
C GLU A 439 10.80 0.03 -23.46
N GLN A 440 11.61 0.85 -22.84
CA GLN A 440 12.05 2.14 -23.40
C GLN A 440 13.28 1.98 -24.31
N LEU A 441 13.74 0.75 -24.48
CA LEU A 441 14.76 0.32 -25.41
C LEU A 441 14.12 -0.11 -26.74
#